data_0be88edcccbb0231a10384067ee2abd8
#
_entry.id   0be88edcccbb0231a10384067ee2abd8
#
_cell.length_a   1.000
_cell.length_b   1.000
_cell.length_c   1.000
_cell.angle_alpha   90.00
_cell.angle_beta   90.00
_cell.angle_gamma   90.00
#
_symmetry.space_group_name_H-M   'P 1'
#
loop_
_entity.id
_entity.type
_entity.pdbx_description
1 polymer ?
#
loop_
_entity_poly.entity_id
_entity_poly.type
_entity_poly.pdbx_seq_one_letter_code
_entity_poly.pdbx_strand_id
1 'polypeptide(L)'
;LKRELEPAALSGRVILLPLVNPEGFYHGSKQTIPADGQNLNRMFPGKSDGTFSSQLARVLEETLYPEADFLMDLHGGDVNEALTPLIFFPTAVPEKLATQSALAAAALSVPYRVASTSKNGLYSWAAQCGIPALLVERGERGLWSKEEVTACKHNVYEMMEHLGML
;
A
#
# COMPACT_ATOMS: atom_id res chain seq x y z
N LEU A 1 -7.43 -13.22 -3.15
CA LEU A 1 -6.06 -13.64 -2.82
C LEU A 1 -6.04 -14.71 -1.73
N LYS A 2 -6.41 -14.43 -0.48
CA LYS A 2 -6.29 -15.38 0.65
C LYS A 2 -6.85 -16.79 0.37
N ARG A 3 -7.90 -16.91 -0.44
CA ARG A 3 -8.54 -18.21 -0.80
C ARG A 3 -7.93 -18.85 -2.06
N GLU A 4 -7.06 -18.15 -2.74
CA GLU A 4 -6.51 -18.56 -4.05
C GLU A 4 -5.00 -18.85 -3.99
N LEU A 5 -4.32 -18.27 -2.98
CA LEU A 5 -2.91 -18.55 -2.75
C LEU A 5 -2.77 -19.90 -2.05
N GLU A 6 -2.03 -20.80 -2.70
CA GLU A 6 -1.66 -22.10 -2.14
C GLU A 6 -0.32 -21.94 -1.39
N PRO A 7 -0.30 -22.01 -0.05
CA PRO A 7 0.92 -21.77 0.73
C PRO A 7 2.11 -22.66 0.32
N ALA A 8 1.83 -23.89 -0.11
CA ALA A 8 2.86 -24.83 -0.54
C ALA A 8 3.53 -24.45 -1.88
N ALA A 9 2.90 -23.58 -2.67
CA ALA A 9 3.43 -23.08 -3.94
C ALA A 9 4.21 -21.77 -3.79
N LEU A 10 4.24 -21.18 -2.58
CA LEU A 10 4.92 -19.91 -2.34
C LEU A 10 6.36 -20.10 -1.92
N SER A 11 7.26 -19.35 -2.56
CA SER A 11 8.62 -19.14 -2.09
C SER A 11 8.65 -17.90 -1.20
N GLY A 12 8.54 -18.09 0.13
CA GLY A 12 8.50 -16.99 1.10
C GLY A 12 7.17 -16.87 1.84
N ARG A 13 6.86 -15.66 2.32
CA ARG A 13 5.69 -15.37 3.16
C ARG A 13 4.95 -14.13 2.65
N VAL A 14 3.62 -14.22 2.62
CA VAL A 14 2.74 -13.08 2.28
C VAL A 14 1.96 -12.66 3.53
N ILE A 15 2.09 -11.40 3.92
CA ILE A 15 1.27 -10.77 4.96
C ILE A 15 0.17 -9.98 4.25
N LEU A 16 -1.08 -10.33 4.51
CA LEU A 16 -2.25 -9.64 3.97
C LEU A 16 -2.97 -8.87 5.06
N LEU A 17 -3.06 -7.56 4.89
CA LEU A 17 -3.84 -6.66 5.72
C LEU A 17 -5.00 -6.10 4.87
N PRO A 18 -6.18 -6.75 4.87
CA PRO A 18 -7.25 -6.45 3.91
C PRO A 18 -7.89 -5.08 4.10
N LEU A 19 -7.92 -4.58 5.32
CA LEU A 19 -8.61 -3.34 5.68
C LEU A 19 -7.88 -2.66 6.83
N VAL A 20 -7.21 -1.56 6.53
CA VAL A 20 -6.37 -0.83 7.49
C VAL A 20 -7.18 0.16 8.35
N ASN A 21 -8.24 0.74 7.76
CA ASN A 21 -9.17 1.66 8.44
C ASN A 21 -10.60 1.08 8.43
N PRO A 22 -10.91 0.08 9.27
CA PRO A 22 -12.24 -0.52 9.30
C PRO A 22 -13.32 0.45 9.74
N GLU A 23 -13.02 1.33 10.69
CA GLU A 23 -13.97 2.34 11.16
C GLU A 23 -14.38 3.29 10.03
N GLY A 24 -13.40 3.86 9.32
CA GLY A 24 -13.65 4.73 8.18
C GLY A 24 -14.39 4.03 7.05
N PHE A 25 -14.05 2.77 6.77
CA PHE A 25 -14.71 1.98 5.75
C PHE A 25 -16.21 1.78 6.05
N TYR A 26 -16.55 1.34 7.26
CA TYR A 26 -17.96 1.07 7.62
C TYR A 26 -18.77 2.35 7.84
N HIS A 27 -18.15 3.47 8.21
CA HIS A 27 -18.82 4.76 8.31
C HIS A 27 -18.87 5.51 6.96
N GLY A 28 -18.21 5.01 5.94
CA GLY A 28 -18.11 5.70 4.65
C GLY A 28 -17.37 7.05 4.76
N SER A 29 -16.44 7.17 5.70
CA SER A 29 -15.66 8.39 5.84
C SER A 29 -14.60 8.49 4.76
N LYS A 30 -14.50 9.70 4.19
CA LYS A 30 -13.52 10.00 3.15
C LYS A 30 -12.14 10.21 3.78
N GLN A 31 -11.15 9.38 3.40
CA GLN A 31 -9.72 9.54 3.74
C GLN A 31 -9.38 9.56 5.23
N THR A 32 -10.35 9.63 6.14
CA THR A 32 -10.07 9.88 7.56
C THR A 32 -10.54 8.74 8.45
N ILE A 33 -9.93 8.66 9.63
CA ILE A 33 -10.42 7.79 10.71
C ILE A 33 -11.41 8.61 11.54
N PRO A 34 -12.66 8.14 11.72
CA PRO A 34 -13.71 8.88 12.45
C PRO A 34 -13.31 9.28 13.88
N ALA A 35 -12.53 8.43 14.57
CA ALA A 35 -12.13 8.66 15.97
C ALA A 35 -11.37 9.98 16.19
N ASP A 36 -10.61 10.48 15.21
CA ASP A 36 -9.82 11.71 15.36
C ASP A 36 -9.84 12.63 14.12
N GLY A 37 -10.54 12.24 13.06
CA GLY A 37 -10.66 13.01 11.83
C GLY A 37 -9.36 13.09 11.00
N GLN A 38 -8.33 12.31 11.35
CA GLN A 38 -7.03 12.35 10.67
C GLN A 38 -6.95 11.37 9.50
N ASN A 39 -6.16 11.72 8.49
CA ASN A 39 -5.80 10.80 7.41
C ASN A 39 -4.62 9.93 7.86
N LEU A 40 -4.87 8.62 8.04
CA LEU A 40 -3.84 7.67 8.48
C LEU A 40 -2.60 7.71 7.58
N ASN A 41 -2.77 7.88 6.27
CA ASN A 41 -1.67 7.94 5.30
C ASN A 41 -0.90 9.29 5.34
N ARG A 42 -1.02 10.03 6.44
CA ARG A 42 -0.22 11.25 6.76
C ARG A 42 0.38 11.17 8.17
N MET A 43 0.17 10.05 8.87
CA MET A 43 0.52 9.92 10.28
C MET A 43 1.81 9.16 10.55
N PHE A 44 2.53 8.71 9.49
CA PHE A 44 3.82 8.03 9.63
C PHE A 44 4.99 9.02 9.70
N PRO A 45 5.98 8.81 10.61
CA PRO A 45 5.97 7.80 11.68
C PRO A 45 4.90 8.09 12.73
N GLY A 46 4.34 7.01 13.27
CA GLY A 46 3.36 7.10 14.34
C GLY A 46 3.99 7.43 15.70
N LYS A 47 3.14 7.83 16.67
CA LYS A 47 3.57 8.13 18.05
C LYS A 47 2.68 7.40 19.04
N SER A 48 3.27 6.83 20.09
CA SER A 48 2.54 6.10 21.14
C SER A 48 1.63 6.99 21.99
N ASP A 49 1.96 8.27 22.13
CA ASP A 49 1.22 9.30 22.86
C ASP A 49 0.42 10.25 21.95
N GLY A 50 0.31 9.89 20.66
CA GLY A 50 -0.40 10.68 19.67
C GLY A 50 -1.90 10.42 19.62
N THR A 51 -2.57 10.97 18.60
CA THR A 51 -3.97 10.70 18.30
C THR A 51 -4.20 9.23 17.91
N PHE A 52 -5.43 8.79 17.82
CA PHE A 52 -5.77 7.41 17.44
C PHE A 52 -5.08 6.98 16.13
N SER A 53 -5.17 7.82 15.08
CA SER A 53 -4.51 7.54 13.79
C SER A 53 -2.99 7.47 13.91
N SER A 54 -2.39 8.32 14.76
CA SER A 54 -0.94 8.30 15.02
C SER A 54 -0.51 7.03 15.77
N GLN A 55 -1.29 6.59 16.75
CA GLN A 55 -1.05 5.34 17.47
C GLN A 55 -1.21 4.13 16.54
N LEU A 56 -2.24 4.12 15.68
CA LEU A 56 -2.43 3.08 14.68
C LEU A 56 -1.25 3.01 13.70
N ALA A 57 -0.79 4.17 13.19
CA ALA A 57 0.40 4.22 12.35
C ALA A 57 1.64 3.62 13.05
N ARG A 58 1.80 3.90 14.34
CA ARG A 58 2.89 3.32 15.16
C ARG A 58 2.78 1.81 15.29
N VAL A 59 1.57 1.28 15.55
CA VAL A 59 1.36 -0.17 15.61
C VAL A 59 1.67 -0.85 14.28
N LEU A 60 1.23 -0.26 13.16
CA LEU A 60 1.54 -0.78 11.82
C LEU A 60 3.06 -0.78 11.55
N GLU A 61 3.73 0.31 11.89
CA GLU A 61 5.19 0.41 11.77
C GLU A 61 5.91 -0.67 12.59
N GLU A 62 5.55 -0.84 13.85
CA GLU A 62 6.21 -1.79 14.75
C GLU A 62 5.92 -3.26 14.45
N THR A 63 4.76 -3.54 13.83
CA THR A 63 4.33 -4.93 13.58
C THR A 63 4.60 -5.40 12.16
N LEU A 64 4.50 -4.53 11.15
CA LEU A 64 4.65 -4.92 9.76
C LEU A 64 6.07 -4.73 9.23
N TYR A 65 6.71 -3.59 9.53
CA TYR A 65 7.98 -3.27 8.90
C TYR A 65 9.11 -4.24 9.25
N PRO A 66 9.26 -4.73 10.51
CA PRO A 66 10.28 -5.71 10.83
C PRO A 66 10.12 -7.06 10.11
N GLU A 67 8.93 -7.33 9.59
CA GLU A 67 8.54 -8.58 8.94
C GLU A 67 8.49 -8.48 7.41
N ALA A 68 8.77 -7.30 6.85
CA ALA A 68 8.58 -7.02 5.42
C ALA A 68 9.90 -6.79 4.70
N ASP A 69 10.15 -7.56 3.64
CA ASP A 69 11.22 -7.32 2.66
C ASP A 69 10.75 -6.42 1.51
N PHE A 70 9.43 -6.32 1.30
CA PHE A 70 8.77 -5.46 0.33
C PHE A 70 7.37 -5.09 0.82
N LEU A 71 6.92 -3.86 0.56
CA LEU A 71 5.57 -3.40 0.92
C LEU A 71 4.81 -2.89 -0.30
N MET A 72 3.61 -3.41 -0.52
CA MET A 72 2.68 -2.94 -1.54
C MET A 72 1.42 -2.39 -0.87
N ASP A 73 1.22 -1.08 -0.96
CA ASP A 73 0.05 -0.37 -0.44
C ASP A 73 -1.00 -0.26 -1.56
N LEU A 74 -2.22 -0.71 -1.31
CA LEU A 74 -3.29 -0.74 -2.31
C LEU A 74 -4.36 0.28 -1.96
N HIS A 75 -4.55 1.24 -2.84
CA HIS A 75 -5.51 2.32 -2.72
C HIS A 75 -6.56 2.32 -3.82
N GLY A 76 -7.67 3.00 -3.57
CA GLY A 76 -8.69 3.30 -4.55
C GLY A 76 -9.13 4.76 -4.45
N GLY A 77 -9.72 5.27 -5.55
CA GLY A 77 -10.27 6.62 -5.58
C GLY A 77 -11.47 6.77 -4.65
N ASP A 78 -11.51 7.88 -3.97
CA ASP A 78 -12.55 8.24 -3.02
C ASP A 78 -13.89 8.56 -3.71
N VAL A 79 -14.96 8.69 -2.95
CA VAL A 79 -16.37 8.80 -3.44
C VAL A 79 -16.60 9.85 -4.53
N ASN A 80 -15.76 10.85 -4.65
CA ASN A 80 -15.83 11.91 -5.66
C ASN A 80 -14.57 12.03 -6.53
N GLU A 81 -13.72 11.03 -6.52
CA GLU A 81 -12.49 11.00 -7.33
C GLU A 81 -12.65 10.10 -8.55
N ALA A 82 -12.46 10.68 -9.75
CA ALA A 82 -12.18 9.91 -10.95
C ALA A 82 -10.68 9.58 -10.96
N LEU A 83 -10.36 8.30 -10.89
CA LEU A 83 -8.98 7.85 -10.75
C LEU A 83 -8.50 7.11 -12.01
N THR A 84 -7.38 7.56 -12.56
CA THR A 84 -6.64 6.81 -13.55
C THR A 84 -5.68 5.86 -12.83
N PRO A 85 -5.64 4.56 -13.16
CA PRO A 85 -4.74 3.62 -12.50
C PRO A 85 -3.27 4.04 -12.62
N LEU A 86 -2.58 4.13 -11.50
CA LEU A 86 -1.18 4.54 -11.44
C LEU A 86 -0.44 3.89 -10.26
N ILE A 87 0.89 3.96 -10.28
CA ILE A 87 1.76 3.53 -9.20
C ILE A 87 2.61 4.71 -8.74
N PHE A 88 2.62 4.97 -7.44
CA PHE A 88 3.66 5.80 -6.82
C PHE A 88 4.81 4.93 -6.35
N PHE A 89 6.05 5.38 -6.63
CA PHE A 89 7.27 4.77 -6.09
C PHE A 89 8.16 5.84 -5.45
N PRO A 90 8.87 5.52 -4.34
CA PRO A 90 9.65 6.50 -3.58
C PRO A 90 10.95 6.86 -4.32
N THR A 91 11.30 8.16 -4.31
CA THR A 91 12.56 8.69 -4.86
C THR A 91 13.39 9.48 -3.85
N ALA A 92 12.79 9.95 -2.74
CA ALA A 92 13.49 10.63 -1.65
C ALA A 92 14.09 9.66 -0.64
N VAL A 93 14.80 8.65 -1.13
CA VAL A 93 15.43 7.53 -0.40
C VAL A 93 16.78 7.20 -1.05
N PRO A 94 17.65 6.37 -0.43
CA PRO A 94 18.89 5.95 -1.07
C PRO A 94 18.68 5.34 -2.47
N GLU A 95 19.59 5.62 -3.40
CA GLU A 95 19.49 5.25 -4.82
C GLU A 95 19.16 3.76 -5.05
N LYS A 96 19.80 2.88 -4.30
CA LYS A 96 19.54 1.43 -4.39
C LYS A 96 18.06 1.11 -4.15
N LEU A 97 17.48 1.71 -3.12
CA LEU A 97 16.08 1.45 -2.74
C LEU A 97 15.10 2.10 -3.73
N ALA A 98 15.40 3.32 -4.20
CA ALA A 98 14.64 3.98 -5.25
C ALA A 98 14.63 3.12 -6.54
N THR A 99 15.79 2.58 -6.93
CA THR A 99 15.93 1.69 -8.08
C THR A 99 15.14 0.39 -7.92
N GLN A 100 15.21 -0.27 -6.76
CA GLN A 100 14.42 -1.47 -6.47
C GLN A 100 12.91 -1.20 -6.60
N SER A 101 12.43 -0.11 -6.00
CA SER A 101 11.01 0.28 -6.09
C SER A 101 10.61 0.65 -7.53
N ALA A 102 11.47 1.34 -8.28
CA ALA A 102 11.20 1.69 -9.68
C ALA A 102 11.13 0.43 -10.59
N LEU A 103 12.02 -0.54 -10.39
CA LEU A 103 11.99 -1.82 -11.12
C LEU A 103 10.74 -2.63 -10.79
N ALA A 104 10.35 -2.68 -9.52
CA ALA A 104 9.10 -3.29 -9.10
C ALA A 104 7.88 -2.60 -9.72
N ALA A 105 7.85 -1.26 -9.72
CA ALA A 105 6.79 -0.50 -10.41
C ALA A 105 6.75 -0.78 -11.92
N ALA A 106 7.91 -1.00 -12.56
CA ALA A 106 7.98 -1.32 -13.98
C ALA A 106 7.47 -2.73 -14.30
N ALA A 107 7.51 -3.65 -13.35
CA ALA A 107 7.04 -5.02 -13.53
C ALA A 107 5.52 -5.17 -13.55
N LEU A 108 4.77 -4.19 -13.03
CA LEU A 108 3.32 -4.23 -12.95
C LEU A 108 2.65 -3.65 -14.21
N SER A 109 1.58 -4.28 -14.66
CA SER A 109 0.75 -3.85 -15.79
C SER A 109 -0.20 -2.70 -15.42
N VAL A 110 0.36 -1.62 -14.88
CA VAL A 110 -0.35 -0.37 -14.57
C VAL A 110 0.17 0.72 -15.50
N PRO A 111 -0.72 1.55 -16.12
CA PRO A 111 -0.30 2.42 -17.23
C PRO A 111 0.66 3.55 -16.83
N TYR A 112 0.54 4.07 -15.63
CA TYR A 112 1.32 5.23 -15.19
C TYR A 112 2.15 4.94 -13.95
N ARG A 113 3.36 5.51 -13.93
CA ARG A 113 4.32 5.42 -12.83
C ARG A 113 4.73 6.82 -12.43
N VAL A 114 4.57 7.15 -11.15
CA VAL A 114 4.80 8.49 -10.62
C VAL A 114 5.90 8.44 -9.57
N ALA A 115 6.98 9.15 -9.83
CA ALA A 115 8.05 9.37 -8.86
C ALA A 115 7.53 10.23 -7.70
N SER A 116 7.68 9.75 -6.47
CA SER A 116 7.15 10.42 -5.28
C SER A 116 8.24 10.77 -4.28
N THR A 117 8.19 11.99 -3.78
CA THR A 117 9.04 12.47 -2.68
C THR A 117 8.34 12.46 -1.32
N SER A 118 7.14 11.89 -1.24
CA SER A 118 6.38 11.74 0.02
C SER A 118 7.17 10.90 1.04
N LYS A 119 6.95 11.18 2.33
CA LYS A 119 7.69 10.53 3.44
C LYS A 119 6.82 10.12 4.62
N ASN A 120 5.51 10.42 4.59
CA ASN A 120 4.63 10.30 5.75
C ASN A 120 3.40 9.41 5.54
N GLY A 121 3.39 8.61 4.48
CA GLY A 121 2.39 7.57 4.26
C GLY A 121 2.95 6.17 4.54
N LEU A 122 2.11 5.16 4.55
CA LEU A 122 2.50 3.78 4.87
C LEU A 122 3.66 3.30 3.99
N TYR A 123 3.51 3.32 2.64
CA TYR A 123 4.56 2.87 1.73
C TYR A 123 5.78 3.79 1.76
N SER A 124 5.55 5.11 1.83
CA SER A 124 6.64 6.08 1.73
C SER A 124 7.49 6.13 3.00
N TRP A 125 6.89 5.88 4.18
CA TRP A 125 7.65 5.74 5.42
C TRP A 125 8.36 4.39 5.51
N ALA A 126 7.76 3.30 5.04
CA ALA A 126 8.45 2.01 4.89
C ALA A 126 9.74 2.19 4.08
N ALA A 127 9.69 2.97 3.00
CA ALA A 127 10.87 3.29 2.20
C ALA A 127 11.92 4.13 2.97
N GLN A 128 11.51 5.06 3.85
CA GLN A 128 12.46 5.75 4.75
C GLN A 128 13.11 4.79 5.75
N CYS A 129 12.41 3.72 6.13
CA CYS A 129 12.92 2.65 7.01
C CYS A 129 13.75 1.60 6.27
N GLY A 130 13.97 1.75 4.97
CA GLY A 130 14.82 0.85 4.17
C GLY A 130 14.10 -0.31 3.49
N ILE A 131 12.77 -0.31 3.46
CA ILE A 131 11.93 -1.33 2.84
C ILE A 131 11.49 -0.84 1.47
N PRO A 132 11.85 -1.50 0.35
CA PRO A 132 11.33 -1.15 -0.97
C PRO A 132 9.79 -1.22 -0.97
N ALA A 133 9.14 -0.23 -1.56
CA ALA A 133 7.70 -0.12 -1.44
C ALA A 133 7.04 0.58 -2.64
N LEU A 134 5.77 0.27 -2.86
CA LEU A 134 4.91 0.89 -3.87
C LEU A 134 3.57 1.26 -3.26
N LEU A 135 2.92 2.27 -3.85
CA LEU A 135 1.50 2.50 -3.67
C LEU A 135 0.83 2.38 -5.05
N VAL A 136 -0.16 1.50 -5.15
CA VAL A 136 -0.95 1.29 -6.37
C VAL A 136 -2.33 1.89 -6.16
N GLU A 137 -2.68 2.81 -7.05
CA GLU A 137 -4.01 3.44 -7.11
C GLU A 137 -4.84 2.77 -8.19
N ARG A 138 -5.99 2.17 -7.82
CA ARG A 138 -6.95 1.54 -8.75
C ARG A 138 -8.37 1.63 -8.25
N GLY A 139 -9.32 1.73 -9.19
CA GLY A 139 -10.73 1.94 -8.88
C GLY A 139 -11.04 3.39 -8.56
N GLU A 140 -12.27 3.81 -8.72
CA GLU A 140 -12.70 5.19 -8.56
C GLU A 140 -14.05 5.30 -7.85
N ARG A 141 -14.35 6.49 -7.31
CA ARG A 141 -15.68 6.86 -6.77
C ARG A 141 -16.16 5.96 -5.62
N GLY A 142 -15.24 5.31 -4.89
CA GLY A 142 -15.60 4.34 -3.86
C GLY A 142 -16.35 3.11 -4.40
N LEU A 143 -16.32 2.89 -5.71
CA LEU A 143 -16.99 1.77 -6.37
C LEU A 143 -16.03 0.61 -6.59
N TRP A 144 -16.59 -0.57 -6.74
CA TRP A 144 -15.85 -1.76 -7.15
C TRP A 144 -16.48 -2.38 -8.40
N SER A 145 -15.68 -3.05 -9.20
CA SER A 145 -16.13 -3.91 -10.29
C SER A 145 -15.32 -5.21 -10.31
N LYS A 146 -15.83 -6.22 -11.01
CA LYS A 146 -15.10 -7.49 -11.18
C LYS A 146 -13.78 -7.25 -11.94
N GLU A 147 -13.80 -6.36 -12.91
CA GLU A 147 -12.66 -5.98 -13.74
C GLU A 147 -11.56 -5.36 -12.87
N GLU A 148 -11.90 -4.39 -12.02
CA GLU A 148 -10.94 -3.73 -11.12
C GLU A 148 -10.41 -4.69 -10.04
N VAL A 149 -11.25 -5.54 -9.47
CA VAL A 149 -10.81 -6.58 -8.52
C VAL A 149 -9.84 -7.55 -9.21
N THR A 150 -10.14 -7.97 -10.45
CA THR A 150 -9.27 -8.87 -11.21
C THR A 150 -7.94 -8.20 -11.54
N ALA A 151 -7.97 -6.95 -11.99
CA ALA A 151 -6.77 -6.20 -12.33
C ALA A 151 -5.89 -5.92 -11.08
N CYS A 152 -6.50 -5.56 -9.95
CA CYS A 152 -5.77 -5.37 -8.68
C CYS A 152 -5.10 -6.67 -8.22
N LYS A 153 -5.82 -7.81 -8.29
CA LYS A 153 -5.25 -9.13 -7.99
C LYS A 153 -4.10 -9.48 -8.92
N HIS A 154 -4.26 -9.20 -10.22
CA HIS A 154 -3.21 -9.44 -11.21
C HIS A 154 -1.94 -8.66 -10.86
N ASN A 155 -2.06 -7.39 -10.50
CA ASN A 155 -0.90 -6.60 -10.07
C ASN A 155 -0.20 -7.18 -8.82
N VAL A 156 -0.95 -7.79 -7.90
CA VAL A 156 -0.33 -8.49 -6.76
C VAL A 156 0.42 -9.75 -7.21
N TYR A 157 -0.14 -10.53 -8.15
CA TYR A 157 0.55 -11.70 -8.71
C TYR A 157 1.82 -11.30 -9.48
N GLU A 158 1.75 -10.26 -10.34
CA GLU A 158 2.94 -9.71 -11.03
C GLU A 158 4.04 -9.30 -10.04
N MET A 159 3.65 -8.70 -8.91
CA MET A 159 4.61 -8.36 -7.85
C MET A 159 5.22 -9.60 -7.22
N MET A 160 4.42 -10.62 -6.92
CA MET A 160 4.91 -11.87 -6.35
C MET A 160 5.87 -12.60 -7.32
N GLU A 161 5.57 -12.59 -8.62
CA GLU A 161 6.46 -13.11 -9.67
C GLU A 161 7.76 -12.30 -9.73
N HIS A 162 7.67 -10.95 -9.72
CA HIS A 162 8.84 -10.07 -9.70
C HIS A 162 9.77 -10.34 -8.50
N LEU A 163 9.17 -10.67 -7.35
CA LEU A 163 9.91 -11.01 -6.12
C LEU A 163 10.38 -12.47 -6.08
N GLY A 164 10.09 -13.29 -7.10
CA GLY A 164 10.45 -14.70 -7.15
C GLY A 164 9.70 -15.57 -6.14
N MET A 165 8.48 -15.17 -5.79
CA MET A 165 7.62 -15.89 -4.84
C MET A 165 6.70 -16.92 -5.50
N LEU A 166 6.50 -16.81 -6.80
CA LEU A 166 5.70 -17.71 -7.65
C LEU A 166 6.57 -18.32 -8.75
#